data_8895db9f4f8559bd1215f26e784fc246
#
_entry.id   8895db9f4f8559bd1215f26e784fc246
#
_cell.length_a   1.000
_cell.length_b   1.000
_cell.length_c   1.000
_cell.angle_alpha   90.00
_cell.angle_beta   90.00
_cell.angle_gamma   90.00
#
_symmetry.space_group_name_H-M   'P 1'
#
loop_
_entity.id
_entity.type
_entity.pdbx_description
1 polymer ?
#
loop_
_entity_poly.entity_id
_entity_poly.type
_entity_poly.pdbx_seq_one_letter_code
_entity_poly.pdbx_strand_id
1 'polypeptide(L)'
;MHDQVRVHLPARDIVCGGLFGTLGIPRHVRATEADFKKAEEQLERLGIGELANRDIMTMSTGQVRRVLVARELIHDPQALIFDEPCTGLDPEGMYQLRGVMRQLASEGRSVILVTHYPEDIIPAIDRVLLIKDAAMYADGKKEELLTGDCMTELFGVPLAVESNHGWYSLREKFDEGE
;
A
#
# COMPACT_ATOMS: atom_id res chain seq x y z
N MET A 1 -2.01 -11.47 -1.72
CA MET A 1 -3.12 -12.21 -1.06
C MET A 1 -4.40 -11.39 -1.22
N HIS A 2 -5.20 -11.71 -2.24
CA HIS A 2 -6.49 -11.04 -2.52
C HIS A 2 -7.59 -11.61 -1.61
N ASP A 3 -7.42 -11.56 -0.31
CA ASP A 3 -8.52 -11.86 0.59
C ASP A 3 -9.44 -10.65 0.63
N GLN A 4 -10.47 -10.72 -0.23
CA GLN A 4 -11.61 -9.83 -0.14
C GLN A 4 -12.21 -10.02 1.26
N VAL A 5 -12.12 -8.97 2.06
CA VAL A 5 -12.85 -8.90 3.32
C VAL A 5 -14.33 -9.07 3.01
N ARG A 6 -14.89 -10.25 3.27
CA ARG A 6 -16.29 -10.60 3.00
C ARG A 6 -17.09 -10.62 4.30
N VAL A 7 -17.17 -9.48 4.94
CA VAL A 7 -17.94 -9.31 6.18
C VAL A 7 -18.81 -8.07 6.06
N HIS A 8 -20.02 -8.16 6.58
CA HIS A 8 -20.93 -7.01 6.68
C HIS A 8 -20.65 -6.28 7.99
N LEU A 9 -19.70 -5.35 7.96
CA LEU A 9 -19.32 -4.54 9.11
C LEU A 9 -19.10 -3.08 8.68
N PRO A 10 -19.44 -2.10 9.52
CA PRO A 10 -19.04 -0.71 9.32
C PRO A 10 -17.52 -0.57 9.32
N ALA A 11 -16.98 0.37 8.52
CA ALA A 11 -15.54 0.61 8.47
C ALA A 11 -14.94 0.89 9.84
N ARG A 12 -15.59 1.69 10.68
CA ARG A 12 -15.13 1.99 12.05
C ARG A 12 -14.99 0.74 12.91
N ASP A 13 -15.90 -0.25 12.76
CA ASP A 13 -15.87 -1.48 13.55
C ASP A 13 -14.68 -2.36 13.13
N ILE A 14 -14.31 -2.33 11.84
CA ILE A 14 -13.12 -3.01 11.32
C ILE A 14 -11.86 -2.35 11.86
N VAL A 15 -11.78 -1.03 11.82
CA VAL A 15 -10.62 -0.29 12.35
C VAL A 15 -10.52 -0.48 13.86
N CYS A 16 -11.61 -0.36 14.59
CA CYS A 16 -11.68 -0.63 16.03
C CYS A 16 -11.26 -2.06 16.37
N GLY A 17 -11.63 -3.04 15.53
CA GLY A 17 -11.21 -4.44 15.65
C GLY A 17 -9.69 -4.63 15.66
N GLY A 18 -8.95 -3.71 15.05
CA GLY A 18 -7.49 -3.67 15.11
C GLY A 18 -6.96 -3.65 16.54
N LEU A 19 -7.58 -2.92 17.46
CA LEU A 19 -7.20 -2.88 18.87
C LEU A 19 -7.20 -4.26 19.55
N PHE A 20 -7.98 -5.18 19.01
CA PHE A 20 -8.17 -6.53 19.54
C PHE A 20 -7.50 -7.61 18.67
N GLY A 21 -6.74 -7.21 17.64
CA GLY A 21 -6.10 -8.13 16.68
C GLY A 21 -7.08 -8.91 15.80
N THR A 22 -8.30 -8.40 15.62
CA THR A 22 -9.40 -9.04 14.88
C THR A 22 -9.90 -8.16 13.74
N LEU A 23 -10.65 -8.75 12.79
CA LEU A 23 -11.21 -8.00 11.67
C LEU A 23 -12.35 -7.05 12.08
N GLY A 24 -13.05 -7.37 13.16
CA GLY A 24 -14.11 -6.56 13.75
C GLY A 24 -14.08 -6.71 15.27
N ILE A 25 -15.00 -6.10 15.98
CA ILE A 25 -15.04 -6.17 17.45
C ILE A 25 -15.47 -7.59 17.89
N PRO A 26 -14.67 -8.30 18.70
CA PRO A 26 -15.02 -9.64 19.17
C PRO A 26 -16.31 -9.62 20.01
N ARG A 27 -17.18 -10.62 19.86
CA ARG A 27 -18.49 -10.68 20.55
C ARG A 27 -18.43 -10.60 22.09
N HIS A 28 -17.29 -11.02 22.66
CA HIS A 28 -17.07 -11.01 24.11
C HIS A 28 -16.39 -9.74 24.61
N VAL A 29 -16.06 -8.80 23.71
CA VAL A 29 -15.43 -7.51 24.01
C VAL A 29 -16.45 -6.41 23.82
N ARG A 30 -16.50 -5.47 24.75
CA ARG A 30 -17.27 -4.24 24.62
C ARG A 30 -16.31 -3.10 24.32
N ALA A 31 -16.29 -2.66 23.08
CA ALA A 31 -15.54 -1.46 22.70
C ALA A 31 -16.11 -0.23 23.39
N THR A 32 -15.26 0.68 23.81
CA THR A 32 -15.62 1.94 24.46
C THR A 32 -15.81 3.06 23.41
N GLU A 33 -16.43 4.17 23.81
CA GLU A 33 -16.49 5.36 22.95
C GLU A 33 -15.09 5.88 22.57
N ALA A 34 -14.12 5.76 23.47
CA ALA A 34 -12.74 6.15 23.19
C ALA A 34 -12.09 5.27 22.10
N ASP A 35 -12.43 3.97 22.05
CA ASP A 35 -11.93 3.05 21.01
C ASP A 35 -12.54 3.41 19.65
N PHE A 36 -13.83 3.71 19.59
CA PHE A 36 -14.48 4.17 18.37
C PHE A 36 -13.93 5.52 17.89
N LYS A 37 -13.69 6.46 18.81
CA LYS A 37 -13.09 7.75 18.47
C LYS A 37 -11.71 7.57 17.85
N LYS A 38 -10.85 6.71 18.41
CA LYS A 38 -9.55 6.39 17.80
C LYS A 38 -9.70 5.81 16.40
N ALA A 39 -10.67 4.91 16.18
CA ALA A 39 -10.92 4.33 14.88
C ALA A 39 -11.36 5.40 13.86
N GLU A 40 -12.26 6.30 14.24
CA GLU A 40 -12.72 7.40 13.41
C GLU A 40 -11.58 8.38 13.07
N GLU A 41 -10.72 8.71 14.05
CA GLU A 41 -9.52 9.54 13.82
C GLU A 41 -8.58 8.94 12.77
N GLN A 42 -8.39 7.61 12.75
CA GLN A 42 -7.58 6.97 11.71
C GLN A 42 -8.26 6.99 10.33
N LEU A 43 -9.59 6.84 10.27
CA LEU A 43 -10.34 6.97 9.03
C LEU A 43 -10.26 8.40 8.47
N GLU A 44 -10.43 9.42 9.31
CA GLU A 44 -10.28 10.82 8.93
C GLU A 44 -8.89 11.13 8.40
N ARG A 45 -7.86 10.64 9.10
CA ARG A 45 -6.45 10.78 8.68
C ARG A 45 -6.19 10.25 7.28
N LEU A 46 -6.88 9.19 6.87
CA LEU A 46 -6.76 8.59 5.54
C LEU A 46 -7.78 9.13 4.52
N GLY A 47 -8.50 10.21 4.87
CA GLY A 47 -9.45 10.88 3.97
C GLY A 47 -10.68 10.04 3.65
N ILE A 48 -11.13 9.21 4.59
CA ILE A 48 -12.33 8.36 4.47
C ILE A 48 -13.20 8.40 5.73
N GLY A 49 -13.13 9.47 6.53
CA GLY A 49 -13.90 9.61 7.77
C GLY A 49 -15.41 9.56 7.54
N GLU A 50 -15.90 10.11 6.44
CA GLU A 50 -17.30 10.08 6.03
C GLU A 50 -17.84 8.66 5.78
N LEU A 51 -16.94 7.69 5.59
CA LEU A 51 -17.29 6.29 5.37
C LEU A 51 -17.32 5.46 6.67
N ALA A 52 -17.09 6.05 7.84
CA ALA A 52 -16.95 5.34 9.12
C ALA A 52 -18.11 4.38 9.39
N ASN A 53 -19.35 4.79 9.10
CA ASN A 53 -20.56 4.00 9.30
C ASN A 53 -20.97 3.17 8.09
N ARG A 54 -20.21 3.22 6.98
CA ARG A 54 -20.55 2.50 5.75
C ARG A 54 -20.10 1.05 5.85
N ASP A 55 -20.95 0.13 5.35
CA ASP A 55 -20.60 -1.29 5.22
C ASP A 55 -19.46 -1.47 4.23
N ILE A 56 -18.39 -2.15 4.65
CA ILE A 56 -17.19 -2.37 3.82
C ILE A 56 -17.49 -3.09 2.51
N MET A 57 -18.52 -3.95 2.47
CA MET A 57 -18.95 -4.66 1.26
C MET A 57 -19.51 -3.72 0.18
N THR A 58 -19.86 -2.48 0.52
CA THR A 58 -20.37 -1.47 -0.41
C THR A 58 -19.32 -0.46 -0.85
N MET A 59 -18.08 -0.64 -0.44
CA MET A 59 -16.95 0.24 -0.72
C MET A 59 -16.20 -0.18 -1.98
N SER A 60 -15.53 0.78 -2.63
CA SER A 60 -14.56 0.46 -3.68
C SER A 60 -13.32 -0.25 -3.10
N THR A 61 -12.60 -0.97 -3.94
CA THR A 61 -11.35 -1.66 -3.53
C THR A 61 -10.36 -0.70 -2.89
N GLY A 62 -10.21 0.51 -3.42
CA GLY A 62 -9.33 1.54 -2.86
C GLY A 62 -9.80 2.06 -1.49
N GLN A 63 -11.12 2.20 -1.28
CA GLN A 63 -11.68 2.54 0.03
C GLN A 63 -11.45 1.43 1.04
N VAL A 64 -11.71 0.16 0.67
CA VAL A 64 -11.43 -1.00 1.52
C VAL A 64 -9.96 -1.05 1.95
N ARG A 65 -9.03 -0.85 1.02
CA ARG A 65 -7.59 -0.84 1.35
C ARG A 65 -7.22 0.25 2.34
N ARG A 66 -7.78 1.46 2.20
CA ARG A 66 -7.56 2.54 3.17
C ARG A 66 -8.15 2.21 4.54
N VAL A 67 -9.31 1.56 4.61
CA VAL A 67 -9.87 1.06 5.88
C VAL A 67 -8.92 0.05 6.54
N LEU A 68 -8.34 -0.88 5.77
CA LEU A 68 -7.37 -1.84 6.31
C LEU A 68 -6.07 -1.17 6.76
N VAL A 69 -5.58 -0.17 6.04
CA VAL A 69 -4.44 0.64 6.51
C VAL A 69 -4.79 1.39 7.81
N ALA A 70 -5.98 2.00 7.91
CA ALA A 70 -6.45 2.66 9.12
C ALA A 70 -6.47 1.70 10.32
N ARG A 71 -6.88 0.45 10.08
CA ARG A 71 -6.90 -0.62 11.09
C ARG A 71 -5.49 -0.92 11.63
N GLU A 72 -4.50 -1.00 10.76
CA GLU A 72 -3.11 -1.23 11.19
C GLU A 72 -2.52 -0.01 11.92
N LEU A 73 -2.92 1.20 11.53
CA LEU A 73 -2.45 2.44 12.15
C LEU A 73 -2.99 2.69 13.56
N ILE A 74 -4.02 1.96 14.01
CA ILE A 74 -4.64 2.18 15.33
C ILE A 74 -3.68 1.92 16.50
N HIS A 75 -2.62 1.13 16.28
CA HIS A 75 -1.54 0.85 17.23
C HIS A 75 -0.33 1.76 17.08
N ASP A 76 -0.39 2.75 16.21
CA ASP A 76 0.71 3.69 15.95
C ASP A 76 2.06 3.01 15.59
N PRO A 77 2.09 2.08 14.61
CA PRO A 77 3.30 1.33 14.29
C PRO A 77 4.37 2.25 13.69
N GLN A 78 5.64 1.97 14.01
CA GLN A 78 6.78 2.69 13.44
C GLN A 78 7.16 2.22 12.04
N ALA A 79 6.71 1.03 11.64
CA ALA A 79 6.94 0.46 10.32
C ALA A 79 5.68 -0.20 9.77
N LEU A 80 5.44 -0.03 8.48
CA LEU A 80 4.35 -0.67 7.75
C LEU A 80 4.88 -1.38 6.52
N ILE A 81 4.37 -2.58 6.29
CA ILE A 81 4.66 -3.38 5.10
C ILE A 81 3.43 -3.35 4.21
N PHE A 82 3.61 -2.90 2.98
CA PHE A 82 2.60 -2.90 1.93
C PHE A 82 2.95 -3.98 0.91
N ASP A 83 2.11 -5.00 0.83
CA ASP A 83 2.29 -6.13 -0.10
C ASP A 83 1.31 -5.96 -1.28
N GLU A 84 1.86 -5.67 -2.47
CA GLU A 84 1.10 -5.41 -3.71
C GLU A 84 -0.06 -4.41 -3.51
N PRO A 85 0.18 -3.24 -2.91
CA PRO A 85 -0.90 -2.39 -2.43
C PRO A 85 -1.75 -1.78 -3.54
N CYS A 86 -1.19 -1.55 -4.72
CA CYS A 86 -1.89 -0.89 -5.83
C CYS A 86 -2.54 -1.87 -6.82
N THR A 87 -2.29 -3.18 -6.70
CA THR A 87 -2.82 -4.19 -7.62
C THR A 87 -4.36 -4.18 -7.64
N GLY A 88 -4.94 -4.03 -8.84
CA GLY A 88 -6.39 -4.02 -9.05
C GLY A 88 -7.09 -2.74 -8.63
N LEU A 89 -6.35 -1.67 -8.35
CA LEU A 89 -6.92 -0.34 -8.15
C LEU A 89 -7.05 0.41 -9.48
N ASP A 90 -8.05 1.26 -9.55
CA ASP A 90 -8.15 2.29 -10.58
C ASP A 90 -7.13 3.42 -10.35
N PRO A 91 -6.91 4.31 -11.31
CA PRO A 91 -5.94 5.40 -11.17
C PRO A 91 -6.18 6.30 -9.96
N GLU A 92 -7.43 6.55 -9.59
CA GLU A 92 -7.77 7.36 -8.41
C GLU A 92 -7.37 6.64 -7.12
N GLY A 93 -7.72 5.35 -7.00
CA GLY A 93 -7.36 4.52 -5.84
C GLY A 93 -5.84 4.39 -5.68
N MET A 94 -5.09 4.21 -6.78
CA MET A 94 -3.63 4.21 -6.77
C MET A 94 -3.05 5.54 -6.28
N TYR A 95 -3.54 6.66 -6.82
CA TYR A 95 -3.09 8.00 -6.41
C TYR A 95 -3.30 8.23 -4.91
N GLN A 96 -4.48 7.90 -4.41
CA GLN A 96 -4.84 8.06 -3.00
C GLN A 96 -3.98 7.18 -2.09
N LEU A 97 -3.78 5.89 -2.44
CA LEU A 97 -2.99 4.97 -1.63
C LEU A 97 -1.50 5.34 -1.62
N ARG A 98 -0.94 5.73 -2.78
CA ARG A 98 0.43 6.27 -2.85
C ARG A 98 0.56 7.57 -2.04
N GLY A 99 -0.51 8.38 -1.97
CA GLY A 99 -0.60 9.55 -1.09
C GLY A 99 -0.48 9.17 0.38
N VAL A 100 -1.19 8.13 0.82
CA VAL A 100 -1.09 7.58 2.19
C VAL A 100 0.33 7.12 2.50
N MET A 101 0.96 6.34 1.62
CA MET A 101 2.34 5.88 1.83
C MET A 101 3.33 7.05 1.95
N ARG A 102 3.19 8.10 1.11
CA ARG A 102 4.03 9.30 1.19
C ARG A 102 3.81 10.06 2.51
N GLN A 103 2.56 10.18 2.94
CA GLN A 103 2.24 10.82 4.23
C GLN A 103 2.91 10.06 5.37
N LEU A 104 2.79 8.74 5.44
CA LEU A 104 3.39 7.91 6.48
C LEU A 104 4.93 8.03 6.49
N ALA A 105 5.56 8.03 5.32
CA ALA A 105 6.99 8.25 5.20
C ALA A 105 7.40 9.65 5.68
N SER A 106 6.63 10.70 5.37
CA SER A 106 6.89 12.09 5.83
C SER A 106 6.75 12.26 7.34
N GLU A 107 5.98 11.40 8.00
CA GLU A 107 5.83 11.34 9.46
C GLU A 107 6.99 10.57 10.14
N GLY A 108 8.00 10.13 9.37
CA GLY A 108 9.17 9.41 9.87
C GLY A 108 8.94 7.92 10.09
N ARG A 109 7.85 7.34 9.56
CA ARG A 109 7.60 5.90 9.63
C ARG A 109 8.38 5.16 8.54
N SER A 110 8.82 3.97 8.84
CA SER A 110 9.41 3.09 7.85
C SER A 110 8.32 2.49 6.96
N VAL A 111 8.40 2.75 5.66
CA VAL A 111 7.51 2.17 4.65
C VAL A 111 8.29 1.11 3.88
N ILE A 112 7.84 -0.13 3.97
CA ILE A 112 8.36 -1.26 3.21
C ILE A 112 7.30 -1.61 2.16
N LEU A 113 7.68 -1.57 0.90
CA LEU A 113 6.82 -1.88 -0.24
C LEU A 113 7.31 -3.15 -0.92
N VAL A 114 6.44 -4.14 -1.02
CA VAL A 114 6.64 -5.32 -1.85
C VAL A 114 5.78 -5.15 -3.09
N THR A 115 6.41 -5.12 -4.26
CA THR A 115 5.71 -4.96 -5.54
C THR A 115 6.56 -5.50 -6.69
N HIS A 116 5.91 -5.85 -7.79
CA HIS A 116 6.54 -6.13 -9.08
C HIS A 116 6.33 -4.98 -10.09
N TYR A 117 5.73 -3.87 -9.65
CA TYR A 117 5.50 -2.68 -10.45
C TYR A 117 6.37 -1.51 -9.95
N PRO A 118 7.44 -1.12 -10.65
CA PRO A 118 8.24 0.06 -10.28
C PRO A 118 7.43 1.36 -10.19
N GLU A 119 6.28 1.43 -10.87
CA GLU A 119 5.35 2.54 -10.80
C GLU A 119 4.77 2.76 -9.40
N ASP A 120 4.81 1.74 -8.54
CA ASP A 120 4.31 1.83 -7.16
C ASP A 120 5.35 2.40 -6.19
N ILE A 121 6.61 2.44 -6.61
CA ILE A 121 7.72 2.95 -5.78
C ILE A 121 7.58 4.47 -5.66
N ILE A 122 7.14 4.92 -4.48
CA ILE A 122 6.99 6.34 -4.19
C ILE A 122 8.36 7.03 -4.07
N PRO A 123 8.45 8.35 -4.33
CA PRO A 123 9.73 9.08 -4.25
C PRO A 123 10.45 8.97 -2.90
N ALA A 124 9.72 8.79 -1.80
CA ALA A 124 10.29 8.66 -0.47
C ALA A 124 11.01 7.32 -0.20
N ILE A 125 10.89 6.33 -1.07
CA ILE A 125 11.65 5.07 -0.98
C ILE A 125 12.99 5.29 -1.65
N ASP A 126 14.09 5.11 -0.92
CA ASP A 126 15.45 5.35 -1.43
C ASP A 126 16.18 4.05 -1.80
N ARG A 127 15.84 2.93 -1.12
CA ARG A 127 16.53 1.65 -1.27
C ARG A 127 15.59 0.60 -1.81
N VAL A 128 16.09 -0.21 -2.72
CA VAL A 128 15.36 -1.35 -3.29
C VAL A 128 16.17 -2.64 -3.13
N LEU A 129 15.46 -3.73 -2.86
CA LEU A 129 15.98 -5.09 -2.92
C LEU A 129 15.30 -5.77 -4.10
N LEU A 130 16.09 -6.22 -5.05
CA LEU A 130 15.62 -6.98 -6.20
C LEU A 130 15.73 -8.47 -5.90
N ILE A 131 14.65 -9.20 -6.13
CA ILE A 131 14.57 -10.64 -5.89
C ILE A 131 14.33 -11.35 -7.22
N LYS A 132 15.16 -12.36 -7.53
CA LYS A 132 15.04 -13.21 -8.70
C LYS A 132 15.28 -14.65 -8.29
N ASP A 133 14.49 -15.60 -8.80
CA ASP A 133 14.64 -17.04 -8.53
C ASP A 133 14.72 -17.37 -7.02
N ALA A 134 13.87 -16.71 -6.22
CA ALA A 134 13.81 -16.81 -4.76
C ALA A 134 15.13 -16.45 -4.03
N ALA A 135 16.03 -15.71 -4.67
CA ALA A 135 17.26 -15.20 -4.10
C ALA A 135 17.36 -13.68 -4.25
N MET A 136 18.14 -13.05 -3.37
CA MET A 136 18.46 -11.64 -3.52
C MET A 136 19.37 -11.45 -4.73
N TYR A 137 18.86 -10.74 -5.74
CA TYR A 137 19.59 -10.42 -6.96
C TYR A 137 20.47 -9.19 -6.78
N ALA A 138 19.90 -8.11 -6.21
CA ALA A 138 20.62 -6.89 -5.91
C ALA A 138 20.00 -6.15 -4.74
N ASP A 139 20.79 -5.31 -4.07
CA ASP A 139 20.41 -4.46 -2.95
C ASP A 139 21.17 -3.13 -3.05
N GLY A 140 20.46 -2.01 -3.14
CA GLY A 140 21.09 -0.71 -3.31
C GLY A 140 20.09 0.43 -3.45
N LYS A 141 20.60 1.58 -3.89
CA LYS A 141 19.76 2.76 -4.16
C LYS A 141 18.89 2.53 -5.38
N LYS A 142 17.66 3.02 -5.35
CA LYS A 142 16.72 2.86 -6.45
C LYS A 142 17.25 3.48 -7.76
N GLU A 143 17.95 4.62 -7.68
CA GLU A 143 18.52 5.29 -8.84
C GLU A 143 19.61 4.46 -9.54
N GLU A 144 20.30 3.61 -8.79
CA GLU A 144 21.38 2.76 -9.31
C GLU A 144 20.84 1.45 -9.88
N LEU A 145 19.74 0.93 -9.31
CA LEU A 145 19.21 -0.39 -9.65
C LEU A 145 18.00 -0.35 -10.60
N LEU A 146 17.17 0.70 -10.55
CA LEU A 146 16.02 0.82 -11.45
C LEU A 146 16.46 1.39 -12.81
N THR A 147 17.25 0.63 -13.53
CA THR A 147 17.76 0.95 -14.88
C THR A 147 17.21 -0.01 -15.92
N GLY A 148 17.15 0.39 -17.18
CA GLY A 148 16.66 -0.48 -18.26
C GLY A 148 17.41 -1.80 -18.36
N ASP A 149 18.75 -1.77 -18.22
CA ASP A 149 19.56 -2.98 -18.29
C ASP A 149 19.30 -3.92 -17.11
N CYS A 150 19.26 -3.38 -15.88
CA CYS A 150 18.97 -4.17 -14.69
C CYS A 150 17.55 -4.77 -14.72
N MET A 151 16.54 -4.00 -15.14
CA MET A 151 15.17 -4.49 -15.28
C MET A 151 15.03 -5.52 -16.39
N THR A 152 15.74 -5.34 -17.51
CA THR A 152 15.80 -6.33 -18.60
C THR A 152 16.37 -7.67 -18.09
N GLU A 153 17.45 -7.61 -17.33
CA GLU A 153 18.07 -8.81 -16.76
C GLU A 153 17.18 -9.47 -15.70
N LEU A 154 16.56 -8.66 -14.82
CA LEU A 154 15.66 -9.12 -13.76
C LEU A 154 14.45 -9.86 -14.33
N PHE A 155 13.73 -9.24 -15.27
CA PHE A 155 12.48 -9.76 -15.83
C PHE A 155 12.65 -10.64 -17.06
N GLY A 156 13.82 -10.65 -17.68
CA GLY A 156 14.13 -11.47 -18.86
C GLY A 156 13.46 -11.01 -20.16
N VAL A 157 13.03 -9.74 -20.23
CA VAL A 157 12.41 -9.11 -21.42
C VAL A 157 13.01 -7.73 -21.65
N PRO A 158 13.13 -7.25 -22.91
CA PRO A 158 13.71 -5.94 -23.20
C PRO A 158 12.88 -4.82 -22.58
N LEU A 159 13.44 -4.09 -21.62
CA LEU A 159 12.75 -3.02 -20.89
C LEU A 159 13.55 -1.74 -20.91
N ALA A 160 12.84 -0.63 -21.03
CA ALA A 160 13.33 0.72 -20.76
C ALA A 160 12.71 1.22 -19.46
N VAL A 161 13.48 1.98 -18.69
CA VAL A 161 13.02 2.64 -17.46
C VAL A 161 12.98 4.14 -17.73
N GLU A 162 11.84 4.75 -17.48
CA GLU A 162 11.69 6.20 -17.43
C GLU A 162 11.60 6.65 -15.98
N SER A 163 12.30 7.72 -15.63
CA SER A 163 12.21 8.32 -14.29
C SER A 163 11.80 9.79 -14.38
N ASN A 164 10.90 10.19 -13.50
CA ASN A 164 10.44 11.57 -13.40
C ASN A 164 10.16 11.93 -11.94
N HIS A 165 10.90 12.88 -11.37
CA HIS A 165 10.76 13.34 -9.99
C HIS A 165 10.74 12.20 -8.94
N GLY A 166 11.57 11.17 -9.13
CA GLY A 166 11.66 10.00 -8.24
C GLY A 166 10.58 8.94 -8.42
N TRP A 167 9.70 9.12 -9.42
CA TRP A 167 8.80 8.08 -9.92
C TRP A 167 9.47 7.33 -11.06
N TYR A 168 9.13 6.06 -11.19
CA TYR A 168 9.67 5.16 -12.21
C TYR A 168 8.54 4.52 -13.00
N SER A 169 8.78 4.26 -14.27
CA SER A 169 7.87 3.47 -15.10
C SER A 169 8.66 2.55 -16.03
N LEU A 170 8.09 1.37 -16.30
CA LEU A 170 8.63 0.43 -17.27
C LEU A 170 7.93 0.58 -18.61
N ARG A 171 8.70 0.46 -19.68
CA ARG A 171 8.19 0.34 -21.05
C ARG A 171 8.92 -0.78 -21.78
N GLU A 172 8.25 -1.42 -22.71
CA GLU A 172 8.92 -2.31 -23.65
C GLU A 172 9.93 -1.50 -24.49
N LYS A 173 11.11 -2.07 -24.67
CA LYS A 173 12.13 -1.50 -25.55
C LYS A 173 11.90 -2.10 -26.93
N PHE A 174 11.38 -1.30 -27.84
CA PHE A 174 11.26 -1.70 -29.24
C PHE A 174 12.59 -1.45 -29.95
N ASP A 175 13.08 -2.40 -30.72
CA ASP A 175 14.18 -2.17 -31.64
C ASP A 175 13.70 -1.21 -32.76
N GLU A 176 14.47 -0.16 -33.04
CA GLU A 176 14.17 0.85 -34.08
C GLU A 176 14.22 0.22 -35.48
N GLY A 177 13.64 -0.92 -35.71
CA GLY A 177 13.74 -1.68 -36.96
C GLY A 177 12.49 -2.48 -37.37
N GLU A 178 11.36 -2.35 -36.65
CA GLU A 178 10.07 -2.91 -37.11
C GLU A 178 9.05 -1.85 -37.49
#